data_a4439797c2e36cc965baba66811266ff
#
_entry.id   a4439797c2e36cc965baba66811266ff
#
_cell.length_a   1.000
_cell.length_b   1.000
_cell.length_c   1.000
_cell.angle_alpha   90.00
_cell.angle_beta   90.00
_cell.angle_gamma   90.00
#
_symmetry.space_group_name_H-M   'P 1'
#
loop_
_entity.id
_entity.type
_entity.pdbx_description
1 polymer ?
#
loop_
_entity_poly.entity_id
_entity_poly.type
_entity_poly.pdbx_seq_one_letter_code
_entity_poly.pdbx_strand_id
1 'polypeptide(L)'
;TNLAARYERRASLENSDSFRFQSFWIGLRELIQYPMGGRASQIYRHNMWLDVGRVSGIIPFCLLLIYSIKNFANVTVIWKNPKILPSLRYLLLFLYIGAYVNCFVEPIWEGALNFFLALCVVDGMVSAMMRRLENDPNSEESVPDASNLHADL
;
A
#
# COMPACT_ATOMS: atom_id res chain seq x y z
N THR A 1 -14.07 -24.17 33.84
CA THR A 1 -14.29 -24.51 32.42
C THR A 1 -13.97 -23.37 31.43
N ASN A 2 -14.05 -22.09 31.83
CA ASN A 2 -13.75 -20.97 30.93
C ASN A 2 -12.25 -20.61 30.82
N LEU A 3 -11.43 -21.01 31.78
CA LEU A 3 -10.00 -20.69 31.81
C LEU A 3 -9.22 -21.54 30.81
N ALA A 4 -9.47 -22.84 30.73
CA ALA A 4 -8.81 -23.73 29.77
C ALA A 4 -9.08 -23.30 28.31
N ALA A 5 -10.33 -22.97 27.97
CA ALA A 5 -10.72 -22.46 26.67
C ALA A 5 -10.04 -21.10 26.32
N ARG A 6 -9.78 -20.26 27.34
CA ARG A 6 -9.01 -19.02 27.13
C ARG A 6 -7.53 -19.26 26.93
N TYR A 7 -6.94 -20.25 27.61
CA TYR A 7 -5.55 -20.65 27.39
C TYR A 7 -5.33 -21.29 26.01
N GLU A 8 -6.24 -22.18 25.60
CA GLU A 8 -6.21 -22.78 24.26
C GLU A 8 -6.35 -21.70 23.17
N ARG A 9 -7.23 -20.72 23.36
CA ARG A 9 -7.40 -19.60 22.43
C ARG A 9 -6.17 -18.69 22.39
N ARG A 10 -5.47 -18.44 23.51
CA ARG A 10 -4.18 -17.73 23.52
C ARG A 10 -3.08 -18.52 22.85
N ALA A 11 -2.93 -19.79 23.13
CA ALA A 11 -1.94 -20.65 22.47
C ALA A 11 -2.18 -20.75 20.95
N SER A 12 -3.45 -20.75 20.51
CA SER A 12 -3.79 -20.71 19.07
C SER A 12 -3.45 -19.35 18.44
N LEU A 13 -3.57 -18.24 19.16
CA LEU A 13 -3.19 -16.90 18.68
C LEU A 13 -1.67 -16.72 18.58
N GLU A 14 -0.90 -17.16 19.60
CA GLU A 14 0.56 -17.16 19.54
C GLU A 14 1.09 -18.04 18.40
N ASN A 15 0.48 -19.21 18.17
CA ASN A 15 0.79 -20.04 17.02
C ASN A 15 0.41 -19.36 15.67
N SER A 16 -0.64 -18.55 15.63
CA SER A 16 -1.05 -17.85 14.41
C SER A 16 -0.05 -16.75 14.01
N ASP A 17 0.50 -16.02 14.96
CA ASP A 17 1.46 -14.95 14.69
C ASP A 17 2.82 -15.50 14.26
N SER A 18 3.30 -16.56 14.90
CA SER A 18 4.49 -17.28 14.46
C SER A 18 4.29 -17.91 13.07
N PHE A 19 3.09 -18.40 12.77
CA PHE A 19 2.73 -18.96 11.48
C PHE A 19 2.72 -17.89 10.37
N ARG A 20 2.18 -16.68 10.62
CA ARG A 20 2.18 -15.57 9.65
C ARG A 20 3.60 -15.13 9.30
N PHE A 21 4.45 -14.99 10.31
CA PHE A 21 5.85 -14.65 10.11
C PHE A 21 6.62 -15.72 9.32
N GLN A 22 6.43 -16.99 9.66
CA GLN A 22 7.00 -18.10 8.91
C GLN A 22 6.49 -18.14 7.46
N SER A 23 5.18 -17.93 7.25
CA SER A 23 4.57 -17.89 5.94
C SER A 23 5.17 -16.81 5.03
N PHE A 24 5.51 -15.64 5.60
CA PHE A 24 6.19 -14.57 4.87
C PHE A 24 7.56 -15.02 4.33
N TRP A 25 8.39 -15.60 5.19
CA TRP A 25 9.73 -16.08 4.78
C TRP A 25 9.65 -17.25 3.80
N ILE A 26 8.71 -18.16 3.99
CA ILE A 26 8.46 -19.24 3.04
C ILE A 26 8.03 -18.67 1.69
N GLY A 27 7.14 -17.67 1.67
CA GLY A 27 6.70 -17.01 0.43
C GLY A 27 7.84 -16.35 -0.34
N LEU A 28 8.74 -15.65 0.34
CA LEU A 28 9.95 -15.08 -0.29
C LEU A 28 10.86 -16.14 -0.87
N ARG A 29 11.08 -17.24 -0.14
CA ARG A 29 11.89 -18.35 -0.62
C ARG A 29 11.27 -19.02 -1.84
N GLU A 30 9.96 -19.25 -1.82
CA GLU A 30 9.23 -19.83 -2.93
C GLU A 30 9.27 -18.95 -4.17
N LEU A 31 9.21 -17.63 -4.03
CA LEU A 31 9.32 -16.69 -5.13
C LEU A 31 10.65 -16.84 -5.89
N ILE A 32 11.75 -17.12 -5.17
CA ILE A 32 13.06 -17.36 -5.76
C ILE A 32 13.14 -18.77 -6.36
N GLN A 33 12.59 -19.76 -5.68
CA GLN A 33 12.63 -21.16 -6.14
C GLN A 33 11.72 -21.43 -7.34
N TYR A 34 10.59 -20.70 -7.44
CA TYR A 34 9.58 -20.87 -8.49
C TYR A 34 9.28 -19.52 -9.17
N PRO A 35 10.24 -18.96 -9.92
CA PRO A 35 10.11 -17.61 -10.48
C PRO A 35 8.97 -17.47 -11.49
N MET A 36 8.52 -18.57 -12.07
CA MET A 36 7.36 -18.60 -13.00
C MET A 36 6.02 -18.77 -12.26
N GLY A 37 6.01 -18.93 -10.93
CA GLY A 37 4.79 -19.13 -10.15
C GLY A 37 4.21 -20.55 -10.31
N GLY A 38 2.88 -20.61 -10.54
CA GLY A 38 2.19 -21.92 -10.74
C GLY A 38 1.84 -22.67 -9.45
N ARG A 39 1.93 -22.02 -8.30
CA ARG A 39 1.68 -22.61 -6.97
C ARG A 39 0.28 -22.27 -6.42
N ALA A 40 -0.72 -22.10 -7.29
CA ALA A 40 -2.08 -21.71 -6.90
C ALA A 40 -2.75 -22.68 -5.91
N SER A 41 -2.41 -23.97 -5.96
CA SER A 41 -2.93 -25.00 -5.04
C SER A 41 -2.34 -24.98 -3.64
N GLN A 42 -1.31 -24.18 -3.41
CA GLN A 42 -0.68 -24.02 -2.08
C GLN A 42 -1.50 -23.06 -1.20
N ILE A 43 -1.32 -23.17 0.12
CA ILE A 43 -1.95 -22.27 1.10
C ILE A 43 -1.46 -20.83 0.83
N TYR A 44 -2.38 -19.86 0.84
CA TYR A 44 -2.08 -18.44 0.70
C TYR A 44 -1.14 -17.94 1.81
N ARG A 45 -0.41 -16.85 1.54
CA ARG A 45 0.66 -16.34 2.41
C ARG A 45 0.24 -15.16 3.30
N HIS A 46 -1.05 -14.80 3.35
CA HIS A 46 -1.55 -13.62 4.07
C HIS A 46 -0.82 -12.33 3.67
N ASN A 47 -0.40 -12.22 2.42
CA ASN A 47 0.30 -11.08 1.90
C ASN A 47 0.03 -10.98 0.40
N MET A 48 -0.59 -9.87 -0.02
CA MET A 48 -1.05 -9.69 -1.40
C MET A 48 0.06 -9.88 -2.43
N TRP A 49 1.25 -9.31 -2.19
CA TRP A 49 2.36 -9.39 -3.14
C TRP A 49 2.92 -10.82 -3.26
N LEU A 50 3.10 -11.49 -2.13
CA LEU A 50 3.59 -12.88 -2.11
C LEU A 50 2.58 -13.85 -2.71
N ASP A 51 1.28 -13.61 -2.54
CA ASP A 51 0.25 -14.44 -3.16
C ASP A 51 0.24 -14.27 -4.67
N VAL A 52 0.40 -13.05 -5.20
CA VAL A 52 0.60 -12.82 -6.64
C VAL A 52 1.86 -13.51 -7.14
N GLY A 53 2.97 -13.38 -6.43
CA GLY A 53 4.23 -14.04 -6.78
C GLY A 53 4.11 -15.57 -6.79
N ARG A 54 3.41 -16.15 -5.81
CA ARG A 54 3.15 -17.58 -5.72
C ARG A 54 2.37 -18.11 -6.92
N VAL A 55 1.35 -17.38 -7.35
CA VAL A 55 0.46 -17.81 -8.45
C VAL A 55 1.05 -17.50 -9.82
N SER A 56 1.52 -16.27 -10.01
CA SER A 56 1.85 -15.71 -11.31
C SER A 56 3.35 -15.49 -11.54
N GLY A 57 4.18 -15.66 -10.51
CA GLY A 57 5.63 -15.56 -10.59
C GLY A 57 6.20 -14.18 -10.23
N ILE A 58 7.52 -14.06 -10.41
CA ILE A 58 8.30 -12.92 -9.95
C ILE A 58 8.00 -11.64 -10.73
N ILE A 59 7.66 -11.74 -12.01
CA ILE A 59 7.39 -10.55 -12.85
C ILE A 59 6.15 -9.81 -12.37
N PRO A 60 4.96 -10.45 -12.25
CA PRO A 60 3.77 -9.80 -11.68
C PRO A 60 3.98 -9.33 -10.24
N PHE A 61 4.74 -10.06 -9.41
CA PHE A 61 5.13 -9.61 -8.08
C PHE A 61 5.87 -8.26 -8.13
N CYS A 62 6.91 -8.16 -8.96
CA CYS A 62 7.70 -6.94 -9.09
C CYS A 62 6.86 -5.77 -9.65
N LEU A 63 6.02 -6.02 -10.65
CA LEU A 63 5.14 -4.99 -11.22
C LEU A 63 4.15 -4.47 -10.18
N LEU A 64 3.53 -5.34 -9.39
CA LEU A 64 2.61 -4.96 -8.32
C LEU A 64 3.35 -4.19 -7.21
N LEU A 65 4.57 -4.57 -6.87
CA LEU A 65 5.40 -3.88 -5.88
C LEU A 65 5.76 -2.47 -6.36
N ILE A 66 6.22 -2.32 -7.62
CA ILE A 66 6.55 -1.03 -8.23
C ILE A 66 5.30 -0.14 -8.27
N TYR A 67 4.15 -0.69 -8.68
CA TYR A 67 2.87 0.01 -8.68
C TYR A 67 2.52 0.54 -7.28
N SER A 68 2.65 -0.30 -6.25
CA SER A 68 2.37 0.06 -4.87
C SER A 68 3.29 1.19 -4.37
N ILE A 69 4.60 1.08 -4.64
CA ILE A 69 5.60 2.10 -4.26
C ILE A 69 5.28 3.43 -4.94
N LYS A 70 4.97 3.41 -6.24
CA LYS A 70 4.62 4.62 -7.01
C LYS A 70 3.39 5.32 -6.42
N ASN A 71 2.34 4.58 -6.12
CA ASN A 71 1.12 5.15 -5.56
C ASN A 71 1.36 5.73 -4.17
N PHE A 72 2.13 5.06 -3.33
CA PHE A 72 2.52 5.59 -2.02
C PHE A 72 3.36 6.87 -2.16
N ALA A 73 4.27 6.93 -3.12
CA ALA A 73 5.04 8.13 -3.43
C ALA A 73 4.13 9.30 -3.86
N ASN A 74 3.13 9.06 -4.71
CA ASN A 74 2.16 10.08 -5.12
C ASN A 74 1.40 10.65 -3.91
N VAL A 75 0.97 9.81 -2.98
CA VAL A 75 0.29 10.26 -1.75
C VAL A 75 1.22 11.10 -0.89
N THR A 76 2.51 10.78 -0.80
CA THR A 76 3.47 11.59 -0.04
C THR A 76 3.72 12.97 -0.66
N VAL A 77 3.68 13.08 -2.00
CA VAL A 77 3.74 14.37 -2.69
C VAL A 77 2.49 15.19 -2.42
N ILE A 78 1.30 14.59 -2.54
CA ILE A 78 0.02 15.24 -2.19
C ILE A 78 0.03 15.72 -0.74
N TRP A 79 0.51 14.90 0.18
CA TRP A 79 0.64 15.25 1.60
C TRP A 79 1.44 16.52 1.84
N LYS A 80 2.54 16.70 1.10
CA LYS A 80 3.44 17.86 1.22
C LYS A 80 2.94 19.10 0.51
N ASN A 81 1.92 18.98 -0.37
CA ASN A 81 1.44 20.11 -1.17
C ASN A 81 0.49 21.03 -0.37
N PRO A 82 0.87 22.30 -0.10
CA PRO A 82 0.05 23.23 0.68
C PRO A 82 -1.23 23.68 -0.03
N LYS A 83 -1.30 23.56 -1.39
CA LYS A 83 -2.48 23.94 -2.18
C LYS A 83 -3.67 22.99 -1.99
N ILE A 84 -3.43 21.81 -1.39
CA ILE A 84 -4.48 20.80 -1.17
C ILE A 84 -5.06 20.98 0.23
N LEU A 85 -6.38 20.90 0.34
CA LEU A 85 -7.10 20.97 1.62
C LEU A 85 -6.52 20.00 2.65
N PRO A 86 -6.21 20.44 3.87
CA PRO A 86 -5.61 19.57 4.91
C PRO A 86 -6.44 18.32 5.18
N SER A 87 -7.78 18.44 5.23
CA SER A 87 -8.69 17.31 5.45
C SER A 87 -8.54 16.23 4.38
N LEU A 88 -8.40 16.62 3.11
CA LEU A 88 -8.21 15.67 2.01
C LEU A 88 -6.84 14.98 2.10
N ARG A 89 -5.79 15.72 2.49
CA ARG A 89 -4.44 15.13 2.69
C ARG A 89 -4.45 14.06 3.77
N TYR A 90 -5.09 14.35 4.92
CA TYR A 90 -5.22 13.38 6.02
C TYR A 90 -6.06 12.18 5.61
N LEU A 91 -7.19 12.42 4.96
CA LEU A 91 -8.07 11.35 4.48
C LEU A 91 -7.31 10.37 3.55
N LEU A 92 -6.61 10.88 2.55
CA LEU A 92 -5.84 10.05 1.61
C LEU A 92 -4.72 9.29 2.34
N LEU A 93 -3.97 9.97 3.21
CA LEU A 93 -2.89 9.33 3.95
C LEU A 93 -3.39 8.15 4.80
N PHE A 94 -4.43 8.36 5.61
CA PHE A 94 -4.98 7.31 6.46
C PHE A 94 -5.63 6.18 5.65
N LEU A 95 -6.30 6.51 4.55
CA LEU A 95 -6.87 5.52 3.64
C LEU A 95 -5.78 4.63 3.05
N TYR A 96 -4.67 5.22 2.58
CA TYR A 96 -3.56 4.45 2.02
C TYR A 96 -2.84 3.61 3.06
N ILE A 97 -2.53 4.17 4.23
CA ILE A 97 -1.92 3.39 5.31
C ILE A 97 -2.81 2.20 5.67
N GLY A 98 -4.11 2.42 5.89
CA GLY A 98 -5.05 1.35 6.21
C GLY A 98 -5.17 0.31 5.11
N ALA A 99 -5.24 0.74 3.84
CA ALA A 99 -5.32 -0.14 2.69
C ALA A 99 -4.08 -1.02 2.55
N TYR A 100 -2.88 -0.43 2.62
CA TYR A 100 -1.63 -1.19 2.47
C TYR A 100 -1.34 -2.10 3.66
N VAL A 101 -1.72 -1.71 4.89
CA VAL A 101 -1.66 -2.61 6.05
C VAL A 101 -2.55 -3.83 5.81
N ASN A 102 -3.78 -3.65 5.31
CA ASN A 102 -4.65 -4.78 4.96
C ASN A 102 -4.02 -5.66 3.86
N CYS A 103 -3.46 -5.08 2.80
CA CYS A 103 -2.76 -5.82 1.76
C CYS A 103 -1.58 -6.64 2.29
N PHE A 104 -0.98 -6.21 3.41
CA PHE A 104 0.17 -6.89 4.02
C PHE A 104 -0.24 -8.06 4.93
N VAL A 105 -1.44 -8.04 5.50
CA VAL A 105 -1.86 -9.04 6.51
C VAL A 105 -3.01 -9.94 6.06
N GLU A 106 -3.68 -9.61 4.96
CA GLU A 106 -4.88 -10.33 4.51
C GLU A 106 -4.71 -10.90 3.09
N PRO A 107 -5.36 -12.04 2.80
CA PRO A 107 -5.36 -12.65 1.47
C PRO A 107 -6.33 -11.90 0.54
N ILE A 108 -5.96 -10.71 0.08
CA ILE A 108 -6.82 -9.80 -0.70
C ILE A 108 -7.35 -10.47 -1.97
N TRP A 109 -6.53 -11.27 -2.66
CA TRP A 109 -6.93 -11.91 -3.92
C TRP A 109 -7.98 -13.00 -3.76
N GLU A 110 -7.99 -13.69 -2.63
CA GLU A 110 -8.91 -14.81 -2.39
C GLU A 110 -10.19 -14.38 -1.65
N GLY A 111 -10.13 -13.30 -0.87
CA GLY A 111 -11.25 -12.90 -0.02
C GLY A 111 -11.78 -11.48 -0.24
N ALA A 112 -10.99 -10.56 -0.78
CA ALA A 112 -11.32 -9.14 -0.80
C ALA A 112 -10.94 -8.43 -2.11
N LEU A 113 -11.12 -9.07 -3.27
CA LEU A 113 -10.80 -8.49 -4.57
C LEU A 113 -11.48 -7.14 -4.80
N ASN A 114 -12.72 -6.96 -4.31
CA ASN A 114 -13.44 -5.69 -4.40
C ASN A 114 -12.71 -4.55 -3.68
N PHE A 115 -12.03 -4.84 -2.59
CA PHE A 115 -11.20 -3.89 -1.88
C PHE A 115 -10.00 -3.43 -2.73
N PHE A 116 -9.34 -4.36 -3.41
CA PHE A 116 -8.24 -4.03 -4.33
C PHE A 116 -8.74 -3.19 -5.51
N LEU A 117 -9.90 -3.52 -6.09
CA LEU A 117 -10.50 -2.72 -7.16
C LEU A 117 -10.83 -1.30 -6.70
N ALA A 118 -11.39 -1.14 -5.50
CA ALA A 118 -11.64 0.17 -4.91
C ALA A 118 -10.34 0.96 -4.73
N LEU A 119 -9.27 0.32 -4.26
CA LEU A 119 -7.95 0.93 -4.14
C LEU A 119 -7.42 1.40 -5.52
N CYS A 120 -7.56 0.60 -6.58
CA CYS A 120 -7.18 0.99 -7.94
C CYS A 120 -7.93 2.24 -8.44
N VAL A 121 -9.22 2.38 -8.10
CA VAL A 121 -9.99 3.59 -8.44
C VAL A 121 -9.43 4.81 -7.71
N VAL A 122 -9.16 4.69 -6.41
CA VAL A 122 -8.54 5.76 -5.61
C VAL A 122 -7.15 6.11 -6.17
N ASP A 123 -6.35 5.13 -6.54
CA ASP A 123 -5.04 5.33 -7.18
C ASP A 123 -5.15 6.10 -8.50
N GLY A 124 -6.18 5.81 -9.30
CA GLY A 124 -6.48 6.55 -10.52
C GLY A 124 -6.84 8.01 -10.23
N MET A 125 -7.66 8.27 -9.21
CA MET A 125 -8.03 9.63 -8.78
C MET A 125 -6.81 10.41 -8.29
N VAL A 126 -5.97 9.81 -7.45
CA VAL A 126 -4.71 10.39 -6.95
C VAL A 126 -3.77 10.71 -8.10
N SER A 127 -3.61 9.81 -9.06
CA SER A 127 -2.77 10.03 -10.24
C SER A 127 -3.28 11.16 -11.13
N ALA A 128 -4.60 11.28 -11.30
CA ALA A 128 -5.21 12.39 -12.04
C ALA A 128 -5.00 13.73 -11.32
N MET A 129 -5.10 13.74 -10.00
CA MET A 129 -4.85 14.91 -9.17
C MET A 129 -3.38 15.37 -9.29
N MET A 130 -2.44 14.44 -9.25
CA MET A 130 -1.01 14.74 -9.46
C MET A 130 -0.74 15.39 -10.81
N ARG A 131 -1.30 14.85 -11.90
CA ARG A 131 -1.16 15.44 -13.24
C ARG A 131 -1.72 16.86 -13.34
N ARG A 132 -2.83 17.14 -12.63
CA ARG A 132 -3.39 18.51 -12.60
C ARG A 132 -2.47 19.48 -11.88
N LEU A 133 -1.85 19.04 -10.77
CA LEU A 133 -0.89 19.87 -10.02
C LEU A 133 0.38 20.16 -10.83
N GLU A 134 0.86 19.19 -11.61
CA GLU A 134 2.02 19.34 -12.49
C GLU A 134 1.74 20.30 -13.68
N ASN A 135 0.51 20.28 -14.20
CA ASN A 135 0.10 21.09 -15.36
C ASN A 135 -0.51 22.46 -14.97
N ASP A 136 -0.51 22.85 -13.71
CA ASP A 136 -1.00 24.16 -13.27
C ASP A 136 0.05 25.24 -13.59
N PRO A 137 -0.20 26.13 -14.60
CA PRO A 137 0.77 27.14 -15.02
C PRO A 137 1.08 28.19 -13.94
N ASN A 138 0.19 28.32 -12.92
CA ASN A 138 0.39 29.26 -11.82
C ASN A 138 1.25 28.67 -10.68
N SER A 139 1.83 27.49 -10.87
CA SER A 139 2.66 26.86 -9.83
C SER A 139 4.00 27.57 -9.63
N GLU A 140 4.49 28.34 -10.61
CA GLU A 140 5.80 29.03 -10.56
C GLU A 140 5.70 30.51 -10.11
N GLU A 141 4.49 31.12 -10.16
CA GLU A 141 4.35 32.57 -9.99
C GLU A 141 4.12 33.03 -8.54
N SER A 142 4.13 32.13 -7.55
CA SER A 142 3.84 32.46 -6.14
C SER A 142 5.06 32.49 -5.21
N VAL A 143 6.27 32.67 -5.74
CA VAL A 143 7.40 33.10 -4.90
C VAL A 143 7.35 34.62 -4.83
N PRO A 144 6.91 35.25 -3.72
CA PRO A 144 6.97 36.71 -3.59
C PRO A 144 8.44 37.10 -3.71
N ASP A 145 8.73 37.93 -4.71
CA ASP A 145 10.06 38.49 -4.89
C ASP A 145 10.42 39.27 -3.62
N ALA A 146 11.31 38.69 -2.82
CA ALA A 146 11.78 39.28 -1.57
C ALA A 146 12.51 40.63 -1.80
N SER A 147 12.73 41.04 -3.06
CA SER A 147 13.36 42.30 -3.40
C SER A 147 12.48 43.53 -3.12
N ASN A 148 11.13 43.34 -3.06
CA ASN A 148 10.22 44.46 -2.83
C ASN A 148 10.02 44.83 -1.35
N LEU A 149 10.60 44.06 -0.42
CA LEU A 149 10.45 44.32 1.02
C LEU A 149 11.43 45.39 1.55
N HIS A 150 12.39 45.85 0.76
CA HIS A 150 13.41 46.84 1.16
C HIS A 150 13.26 48.23 0.55
N ALA A 151 12.16 48.49 -0.19
CA ALA A 151 11.96 49.80 -0.84
C ALA A 151 11.18 50.83 0.01
N ASP A 152 10.65 50.43 1.16
CA ASP A 152 9.81 51.28 2.04
C ASP A 152 10.42 51.51 3.47
N LEU A 153 11.76 51.54 3.59
CA LEU A 153 12.45 51.99 4.83
C LEU A 153 13.37 53.17 4.49
#